data_a55cffaa36014fe533cf8bd50e6682c7
#
_entry.id   a55cffaa36014fe533cf8bd50e6682c7
#
_cell.length_a   1.000
_cell.length_b   1.000
_cell.length_c   1.000
_cell.angle_alpha   90.00
_cell.angle_beta   90.00
_cell.angle_gamma   90.00
#
_symmetry.space_group_name_H-M   'P 1'
#
loop_
_entity.id
_entity.type
_entity.pdbx_description
1 polymer ?
#
loop_
_entity_poly.entity_id
_entity_poly.type
_entity_poly.pdbx_seq_one_letter_code
_entity_poly.pdbx_strand_id
1 'polypeptide(L)'
;MRARIGCSGLVLIWLVLGLGNPLPAAEDDTSVGQPASVQPGSKTMEELIGDLRSKKTQIRVAAADTLGAMGAAAKGAIPDLVHALADDDFWASSAVTDALSAIGPPAVPALIDVVENGQGTVRLRAVMALRGMGPAAKPAMPILRKTLHDKTPRVRDLAAQALAELEGGGEKAPRTRSAARITSGAAVSPSFGPDSSGDWPQFHGPRRDALCGETGLLRKWPAEGPRLLWKWEGAGRGYSSVSIVRGSLYTMGDRTAGGTESQFVLALDLATQKEIWAARVGPPHADGPRCTPTVDGESLYALGTDGDLVCLETATGKQCWRKSLVKDFGGRMMSGWKFSESPLVDGDRLVCTPGGKDAALVALDKKTGAVIWKSRLPELGAKGKDGAGYSSAVVAEFDGVRQYVQILGRGAVGVAADTGRFLWGYNRIANEVANIPTPIVRGNHVFVTTAYHSGAALLKISRKGDGFVAEEVYRLDPNQFENHHGGVVLVGDYLYGGHGQNRGQPVCIHLPTGEIAWKAKQPFPGSAAVLYVDGSLIFRYDRGDVALVEATPQEFRLKASFKPIVSDGPAWAHPVVHDRMLYLRHGTVLACYDLRP
;
A
#
# COMPACT_ATOMS: atom_id res chain seq x y z
N MET A 1 -25.27 -13.30 63.68
CA MET A 1 -26.70 -13.63 63.46
C MET A 1 -26.79 -14.08 62.03
N ARG A 2 -26.79 -15.37 61.74
CA ARG A 2 -27.93 -16.30 61.35
C ARG A 2 -28.78 -15.64 60.23
N ALA A 3 -29.05 -16.23 59.09
CA ALA A 3 -29.25 -17.63 58.76
C ALA A 3 -29.13 -17.86 57.24
N ARG A 4 -28.70 -19.03 56.90
CA ARG A 4 -28.86 -19.92 55.77
C ARG A 4 -30.31 -20.10 55.27
N ILE A 5 -30.44 -20.54 54.02
CA ILE A 5 -31.30 -21.58 53.39
C ILE A 5 -31.18 -21.32 51.87
N GLY A 6 -30.80 -22.16 50.91
CA GLY A 6 -30.78 -23.62 50.76
C GLY A 6 -31.90 -24.14 49.86
N CYS A 7 -31.55 -24.73 48.69
CA CYS A 7 -32.22 -25.81 47.91
C CYS A 7 -31.91 -25.61 46.40
N SER A 8 -31.16 -26.45 45.72
CA SER A 8 -31.26 -27.88 45.33
C SER A 8 -32.25 -28.21 44.21
N GLY A 9 -31.75 -28.79 43.18
CA GLY A 9 -32.39 -29.78 42.29
C GLY A 9 -32.51 -29.29 40.84
N LEU A 10 -32.26 -30.01 39.78
CA LEU A 10 -32.09 -31.44 39.50
C LEU A 10 -31.46 -31.64 38.13
N VAL A 11 -30.64 -32.62 38.00
CA VAL A 11 -30.01 -33.20 36.79
C VAL A 11 -31.06 -33.96 35.97
N LEU A 12 -30.99 -33.90 34.66
CA LEU A 12 -31.54 -34.95 33.80
C LEU A 12 -30.55 -35.29 32.68
N ILE A 13 -29.93 -36.46 32.87
CA ILE A 13 -29.13 -37.18 31.89
C ILE A 13 -30.08 -37.99 31.01
N TRP A 14 -29.88 -37.96 29.66
CA TRP A 14 -30.35 -39.03 28.80
C TRP A 14 -29.17 -39.66 28.07
N LEU A 15 -28.89 -40.89 28.48
CA LEU A 15 -28.06 -41.87 27.77
C LEU A 15 -28.97 -42.65 26.83
N VAL A 16 -28.58 -42.86 25.56
CA VAL A 16 -29.03 -44.01 24.77
C VAL A 16 -27.83 -44.63 24.09
N LEU A 17 -27.61 -45.87 24.49
CA LEU A 17 -26.71 -46.91 23.94
C LEU A 17 -27.23 -47.36 22.55
N GLY A 18 -26.38 -47.49 21.56
CA GLY A 18 -25.71 -48.76 21.23
C GLY A 18 -26.26 -49.38 19.95
N LEU A 19 -25.39 -49.76 19.08
CA LEU A 19 -25.20 -51.10 18.54
C LEU A 19 -24.41 -51.00 17.22
N GLY A 20 -23.30 -51.70 17.16
CA GLY A 20 -22.41 -51.83 16.05
C GLY A 20 -22.81 -52.95 15.07
N ASN A 21 -22.15 -52.95 13.93
CA ASN A 21 -21.55 -54.11 13.27
C ASN A 21 -21.22 -53.77 11.79
N PRO A 22 -20.47 -54.63 11.08
CA PRO A 22 -19.04 -54.67 11.02
C PRO A 22 -18.51 -54.39 9.58
N LEU A 23 -17.20 -54.25 9.46
CA LEU A 23 -16.45 -54.22 8.20
C LEU A 23 -16.55 -55.55 7.43
N PRO A 24 -16.47 -55.56 6.12
CA PRO A 24 -15.87 -56.65 5.38
C PRO A 24 -14.55 -56.25 4.70
N ALA A 25 -13.79 -57.29 4.43
CA ALA A 25 -12.42 -57.40 4.06
C ALA A 25 -12.04 -56.85 2.68
N ALA A 26 -10.73 -56.64 2.52
CA ALA A 26 -10.03 -56.30 1.31
C ALA A 26 -10.21 -57.37 0.19
N GLU A 27 -10.36 -56.89 -1.04
CA GLU A 27 -9.96 -57.62 -2.25
C GLU A 27 -9.15 -56.70 -3.13
N ASP A 28 -7.98 -57.21 -3.55
CA ASP A 28 -7.12 -56.67 -4.61
C ASP A 28 -7.86 -56.65 -5.95
N ASP A 29 -7.77 -55.54 -6.65
CA ASP A 29 -7.74 -55.62 -8.11
C ASP A 29 -6.94 -54.48 -8.74
N THR A 30 -6.00 -54.88 -9.58
CA THR A 30 -5.14 -54.07 -10.42
C THR A 30 -5.91 -53.60 -11.65
N SER A 31 -6.04 -52.26 -11.83
CA SER A 31 -6.29 -51.74 -13.17
C SER A 31 -5.82 -50.27 -13.31
N VAL A 32 -4.87 -50.11 -14.17
CA VAL A 32 -4.48 -49.00 -15.07
C VAL A 32 -5.27 -47.72 -15.00
N GLY A 33 -4.54 -46.65 -14.67
CA GLY A 33 -4.60 -45.28 -15.15
C GLY A 33 -5.96 -44.63 -15.43
N GLN A 34 -6.43 -43.82 -14.47
CA GLN A 34 -7.35 -42.71 -14.76
C GLN A 34 -6.70 -41.37 -14.46
N PRO A 35 -6.94 -40.31 -15.30
CA PRO A 35 -6.39 -38.99 -15.06
C PRO A 35 -7.05 -38.34 -13.83
N ALA A 36 -6.24 -37.59 -13.10
CA ALA A 36 -6.61 -36.87 -11.87
C ALA A 36 -7.97 -36.17 -11.98
N SER A 37 -8.87 -36.49 -11.04
CA SER A 37 -10.18 -35.88 -10.86
C SER A 37 -10.07 -34.37 -10.65
N VAL A 38 -10.67 -33.61 -11.56
CA VAL A 38 -10.90 -32.17 -11.46
C VAL A 38 -11.85 -31.92 -10.29
N GLN A 39 -11.43 -31.09 -9.34
CA GLN A 39 -12.30 -30.64 -8.24
C GLN A 39 -13.48 -29.81 -8.78
N PRO A 40 -14.72 -29.93 -8.26
CA PRO A 40 -15.86 -29.14 -8.71
C PRO A 40 -15.62 -27.67 -8.37
N GLY A 41 -15.46 -26.80 -9.41
CA GLY A 41 -15.30 -25.35 -9.28
C GLY A 41 -14.17 -24.70 -10.09
N SER A 42 -13.30 -25.46 -10.77
CA SER A 42 -12.27 -24.88 -11.66
C SER A 42 -12.86 -24.66 -13.07
N LYS A 43 -12.72 -23.41 -13.58
CA LYS A 43 -13.11 -23.09 -14.96
C LYS A 43 -12.34 -23.90 -15.97
N THR A 44 -13.01 -24.34 -17.03
CA THR A 44 -12.38 -24.97 -18.19
C THR A 44 -11.52 -23.96 -18.95
N MET A 45 -10.63 -24.45 -19.80
CA MET A 45 -9.80 -23.59 -20.68
C MET A 45 -10.69 -22.73 -21.60
N GLU A 46 -11.78 -23.28 -22.12
CA GLU A 46 -12.72 -22.54 -22.99
C GLU A 46 -13.42 -21.41 -22.24
N GLU A 47 -13.84 -21.63 -20.99
CA GLU A 47 -14.40 -20.58 -20.15
C GLU A 47 -13.37 -19.49 -19.84
N LEU A 48 -12.11 -19.85 -19.57
CA LEU A 48 -11.04 -18.89 -19.34
C LEU A 48 -10.72 -18.07 -20.60
N ILE A 49 -10.69 -18.70 -21.78
CA ILE A 49 -10.55 -18.00 -23.07
C ILE A 49 -11.73 -17.03 -23.30
N GLY A 50 -12.95 -17.45 -22.97
CA GLY A 50 -14.13 -16.58 -23.00
C GLY A 50 -13.99 -15.37 -22.07
N ASP A 51 -13.48 -15.60 -20.88
CA ASP A 51 -13.25 -14.58 -19.86
C ASP A 51 -12.18 -13.54 -20.24
N LEU A 52 -11.20 -13.89 -21.09
CA LEU A 52 -10.25 -12.91 -21.65
C LEU A 52 -10.94 -11.79 -22.47
N ARG A 53 -12.18 -12.00 -22.90
CA ARG A 53 -12.98 -11.04 -23.65
C ARG A 53 -14.04 -10.33 -22.81
N SER A 54 -14.04 -10.53 -21.49
CA SER A 54 -15.01 -9.92 -20.57
C SER A 54 -14.91 -8.38 -20.59
N LYS A 55 -16.05 -7.70 -20.48
CA LYS A 55 -16.08 -6.24 -20.28
C LYS A 55 -15.45 -5.80 -18.96
N LYS A 56 -15.35 -6.69 -17.96
CA LYS A 56 -14.79 -6.41 -16.64
C LYS A 56 -13.30 -6.76 -16.62
N THR A 57 -12.45 -5.77 -16.41
CA THR A 57 -10.98 -5.94 -16.33
C THR A 57 -10.55 -7.04 -15.36
N GLN A 58 -11.15 -7.07 -14.15
CA GLN A 58 -10.80 -8.06 -13.13
C GLN A 58 -11.03 -9.51 -13.61
N ILE A 59 -12.04 -9.73 -14.44
CA ILE A 59 -12.30 -11.06 -15.02
C ILE A 59 -11.23 -11.41 -16.05
N ARG A 60 -10.83 -10.45 -16.93
CA ARG A 60 -9.76 -10.67 -17.91
C ARG A 60 -8.42 -10.92 -17.24
N VAL A 61 -8.09 -10.16 -16.18
CA VAL A 61 -6.87 -10.38 -15.37
C VAL A 61 -6.88 -11.78 -14.76
N ALA A 62 -7.94 -12.15 -14.04
CA ALA A 62 -8.05 -13.46 -13.38
C ALA A 62 -7.97 -14.63 -14.38
N ALA A 63 -8.53 -14.49 -15.59
CA ALA A 63 -8.44 -15.47 -16.64
C ALA A 63 -7.00 -15.62 -17.15
N ALA A 64 -6.32 -14.52 -17.44
CA ALA A 64 -4.91 -14.52 -17.86
C ALA A 64 -4.01 -15.14 -16.79
N ASP A 65 -4.17 -14.74 -15.52
CA ASP A 65 -3.40 -15.30 -14.39
C ASP A 65 -3.60 -16.81 -14.26
N THR A 66 -4.86 -17.28 -14.40
CA THR A 66 -5.18 -18.70 -14.31
C THR A 66 -4.54 -19.48 -15.48
N LEU A 67 -4.63 -18.98 -16.71
CA LEU A 67 -3.99 -19.57 -17.88
C LEU A 67 -2.45 -19.58 -17.72
N GLY A 68 -1.87 -18.51 -17.19
CA GLY A 68 -0.44 -18.46 -16.86
C GLY A 68 -0.03 -19.50 -15.84
N ALA A 69 -0.84 -19.71 -14.79
CA ALA A 69 -0.61 -20.72 -13.75
C ALA A 69 -0.67 -22.16 -14.31
N MET A 70 -1.47 -22.42 -15.36
CA MET A 70 -1.51 -23.70 -16.05
C MET A 70 -0.23 -23.98 -16.85
N GLY A 71 0.59 -22.97 -17.15
CA GLY A 71 1.84 -23.10 -17.90
C GLY A 71 1.63 -23.74 -19.26
N ALA A 72 2.52 -24.66 -19.64
CA ALA A 72 2.46 -25.32 -20.94
C ALA A 72 1.13 -26.06 -21.24
N ALA A 73 0.34 -26.41 -20.19
CA ALA A 73 -1.00 -26.97 -20.38
C ALA A 73 -1.96 -25.97 -21.05
N ALA A 74 -1.73 -24.65 -20.87
CA ALA A 74 -2.52 -23.61 -21.53
C ALA A 74 -2.08 -23.28 -22.96
N LYS A 75 -1.29 -24.13 -23.63
CA LYS A 75 -0.83 -23.89 -25.01
C LYS A 75 -1.98 -23.63 -26.02
N GLY A 76 -3.17 -24.20 -25.77
CA GLY A 76 -4.36 -23.97 -26.59
C GLY A 76 -4.91 -22.54 -26.51
N ALA A 77 -4.61 -21.81 -25.46
CA ALA A 77 -5.04 -20.42 -25.26
C ALA A 77 -4.05 -19.38 -25.82
N ILE A 78 -2.90 -19.79 -26.38
CA ILE A 78 -1.88 -18.87 -26.90
C ILE A 78 -2.44 -17.89 -27.93
N PRO A 79 -3.25 -18.29 -28.94
CA PRO A 79 -3.77 -17.34 -29.92
C PRO A 79 -4.62 -16.25 -29.30
N ASP A 80 -5.48 -16.61 -28.34
CA ASP A 80 -6.34 -15.66 -27.61
C ASP A 80 -5.54 -14.73 -26.67
N LEU A 81 -4.54 -15.27 -26.00
CA LEU A 81 -3.60 -14.48 -25.20
C LEU A 81 -2.78 -13.52 -26.07
N VAL A 82 -2.32 -13.94 -27.24
CA VAL A 82 -1.62 -13.06 -28.20
C VAL A 82 -2.56 -11.93 -28.68
N HIS A 83 -3.81 -12.24 -28.98
CA HIS A 83 -4.80 -11.22 -29.32
C HIS A 83 -5.03 -10.25 -28.13
N ALA A 84 -5.10 -10.76 -26.92
CA ALA A 84 -5.29 -9.97 -25.70
C ALA A 84 -4.06 -9.14 -25.30
N LEU A 85 -2.90 -9.30 -25.94
CA LEU A 85 -1.78 -8.34 -25.82
C LEU A 85 -2.16 -6.93 -26.27
N ALA A 86 -3.18 -6.80 -27.13
CA ALA A 86 -3.71 -5.53 -27.59
C ALA A 86 -4.75 -4.90 -26.63
N ASP A 87 -5.03 -5.52 -25.49
CA ASP A 87 -5.99 -4.99 -24.52
C ASP A 87 -5.62 -3.56 -24.11
N ASP A 88 -6.60 -2.65 -24.20
CA ASP A 88 -6.41 -1.25 -23.85
C ASP A 88 -6.18 -1.06 -22.34
N ASP A 89 -6.70 -1.99 -21.53
CA ASP A 89 -6.45 -2.01 -20.11
C ASP A 89 -5.05 -2.55 -19.80
N PHE A 90 -4.28 -1.75 -19.09
CA PHE A 90 -2.90 -2.10 -18.73
C PHE A 90 -2.81 -3.36 -17.87
N TRP A 91 -3.72 -3.51 -16.91
CA TRP A 91 -3.66 -4.64 -15.97
C TRP A 91 -3.97 -5.95 -16.66
N ALA A 92 -4.98 -5.95 -17.53
CA ALA A 92 -5.31 -7.12 -18.34
C ALA A 92 -4.16 -7.49 -19.30
N SER A 93 -3.63 -6.51 -20.03
CA SER A 93 -2.52 -6.76 -20.95
C SER A 93 -1.20 -7.13 -20.26
N SER A 94 -0.94 -6.64 -19.04
CA SER A 94 0.20 -7.05 -18.22
C SER A 94 0.05 -8.51 -17.76
N ALA A 95 -1.13 -8.90 -17.25
CA ALA A 95 -1.42 -10.27 -16.86
C ALA A 95 -1.29 -11.24 -18.05
N VAL A 96 -1.76 -10.83 -19.24
CA VAL A 96 -1.59 -11.56 -20.49
C VAL A 96 -0.10 -11.74 -20.85
N THR A 97 0.71 -10.69 -20.72
CA THR A 97 2.16 -10.75 -20.96
C THR A 97 2.83 -11.74 -20.02
N ASP A 98 2.45 -11.72 -18.75
CA ASP A 98 2.97 -12.66 -17.75
C ASP A 98 2.49 -14.09 -17.99
N ALA A 99 1.24 -14.27 -18.43
CA ALA A 99 0.70 -15.58 -18.80
C ALA A 99 1.48 -16.21 -19.97
N LEU A 100 1.73 -15.45 -21.03
CA LEU A 100 2.53 -15.92 -22.16
C LEU A 100 3.96 -16.27 -21.74
N SER A 101 4.58 -15.46 -20.86
CA SER A 101 5.89 -15.77 -20.27
C SER A 101 5.86 -17.09 -19.50
N ALA A 102 4.81 -17.31 -18.71
CA ALA A 102 4.64 -18.48 -17.86
C ALA A 102 4.32 -19.77 -18.65
N ILE A 103 3.60 -19.66 -19.77
CA ILE A 103 3.37 -20.78 -20.71
C ILE A 103 4.70 -21.26 -21.30
N GLY A 104 5.64 -20.35 -21.52
CA GLY A 104 7.02 -20.67 -21.87
C GLY A 104 7.20 -21.08 -23.35
N PRO A 105 8.04 -22.10 -23.64
CA PRO A 105 8.44 -22.44 -25.00
C PRO A 105 7.32 -22.56 -26.04
N PRO A 106 6.13 -23.10 -25.74
CA PRO A 106 5.03 -23.16 -26.72
C PRO A 106 4.58 -21.77 -27.24
N ALA A 107 4.77 -20.68 -26.47
CA ALA A 107 4.37 -19.34 -26.89
C ALA A 107 5.45 -18.62 -27.73
N VAL A 108 6.69 -19.10 -27.75
CA VAL A 108 7.82 -18.41 -28.42
C VAL A 108 7.54 -18.15 -29.91
N PRO A 109 7.06 -19.12 -30.72
CA PRO A 109 6.81 -18.86 -32.14
C PRO A 109 5.80 -17.73 -32.37
N ALA A 110 4.69 -17.74 -31.64
CA ALA A 110 3.67 -16.72 -31.76
C ALA A 110 4.18 -15.32 -31.31
N LEU A 111 5.01 -15.26 -30.27
CA LEU A 111 5.63 -14.01 -29.83
C LEU A 111 6.68 -13.48 -30.80
N ILE A 112 7.43 -14.37 -31.50
CA ILE A 112 8.34 -13.97 -32.60
C ILE A 112 7.54 -13.28 -33.71
N ASP A 113 6.41 -13.85 -34.10
CA ASP A 113 5.53 -13.24 -35.12
C ASP A 113 5.02 -11.88 -34.68
N VAL A 114 4.59 -11.73 -33.41
CA VAL A 114 4.16 -10.43 -32.85
C VAL A 114 5.30 -9.41 -32.80
N VAL A 115 6.52 -9.83 -32.49
CA VAL A 115 7.68 -8.92 -32.51
C VAL A 115 8.01 -8.48 -33.95
N GLU A 116 7.86 -9.34 -34.91
CA GLU A 116 8.12 -9.02 -36.34
C GLU A 116 7.03 -8.13 -36.94
N ASN A 117 5.76 -8.51 -36.78
CA ASN A 117 4.63 -7.93 -37.50
C ASN A 117 3.76 -6.99 -36.66
N GLY A 118 3.80 -7.08 -35.32
CA GLY A 118 3.04 -6.24 -34.41
C GLY A 118 3.55 -4.79 -34.38
N GLN A 119 2.75 -3.88 -33.82
CA GLN A 119 3.10 -2.47 -33.73
C GLN A 119 2.92 -1.93 -32.29
N GLY A 120 3.59 -0.79 -32.02
CA GLY A 120 3.39 -0.02 -30.78
C GLY A 120 3.56 -0.84 -29.51
N THR A 121 2.58 -0.76 -28.61
CA THR A 121 2.58 -1.41 -27.30
C THR A 121 2.50 -2.93 -27.38
N VAL A 122 1.86 -3.49 -28.41
CA VAL A 122 1.74 -4.95 -28.61
C VAL A 122 3.10 -5.58 -28.87
N ARG A 123 3.90 -4.98 -29.76
CA ARG A 123 5.29 -5.41 -30.01
C ARG A 123 6.14 -5.32 -28.74
N LEU A 124 6.00 -4.22 -27.98
CA LEU A 124 6.69 -4.01 -26.71
C LEU A 124 6.38 -5.16 -25.73
N ARG A 125 5.10 -5.49 -25.55
CA ARG A 125 4.62 -6.55 -24.66
C ARG A 125 5.11 -7.93 -25.08
N ALA A 126 5.21 -8.20 -26.38
CA ALA A 126 5.77 -9.44 -26.88
C ALA A 126 7.27 -9.58 -26.55
N VAL A 127 8.06 -8.49 -26.67
CA VAL A 127 9.47 -8.47 -26.24
C VAL A 127 9.58 -8.69 -24.73
N MET A 128 8.69 -8.07 -23.94
CA MET A 128 8.64 -8.28 -22.48
C MET A 128 8.32 -9.74 -22.13
N ALA A 129 7.38 -10.37 -22.83
CA ALA A 129 7.03 -11.77 -22.62
C ALA A 129 8.22 -12.70 -22.93
N LEU A 130 8.89 -12.50 -24.05
CA LEU A 130 10.10 -13.25 -24.42
C LEU A 130 11.22 -13.08 -23.38
N ARG A 131 11.46 -11.86 -22.92
CA ARG A 131 12.44 -11.60 -21.85
C ARG A 131 12.06 -12.35 -20.55
N GLY A 132 10.79 -12.31 -20.14
CA GLY A 132 10.27 -13.00 -18.96
C GLY A 132 10.47 -14.53 -18.99
N MET A 133 10.53 -15.14 -20.16
CA MET A 133 10.80 -16.58 -20.35
C MET A 133 12.25 -16.96 -20.07
N GLY A 134 13.19 -16.00 -20.09
CA GLY A 134 14.63 -16.28 -19.94
C GLY A 134 15.16 -17.28 -20.98
N PRO A 135 15.96 -18.28 -20.61
CA PRO A 135 16.62 -19.19 -21.56
C PRO A 135 15.66 -19.90 -22.54
N ALA A 136 14.39 -20.06 -22.19
CA ALA A 136 13.38 -20.65 -23.06
C ALA A 136 13.10 -19.81 -24.33
N ALA A 137 13.41 -18.50 -24.30
CA ALA A 137 13.27 -17.60 -25.42
C ALA A 137 14.51 -17.54 -26.35
N LYS A 138 15.52 -18.40 -26.17
CA LYS A 138 16.70 -18.46 -27.08
C LYS A 138 16.34 -18.52 -28.55
N PRO A 139 15.29 -19.23 -29.00
CA PRO A 139 14.88 -19.22 -30.41
C PRO A 139 14.49 -17.85 -30.96
N ALA A 140 14.12 -16.89 -30.06
CA ALA A 140 13.78 -15.52 -30.46
C ALA A 140 15.01 -14.59 -30.60
N MET A 141 16.24 -15.03 -30.31
CA MET A 141 17.43 -14.16 -30.41
C MET A 141 17.60 -13.51 -31.81
N PRO A 142 17.36 -14.17 -32.95
CA PRO A 142 17.49 -13.52 -34.26
C PRO A 142 16.57 -12.30 -34.41
N ILE A 143 15.29 -12.44 -34.03
CA ILE A 143 14.32 -11.34 -34.12
C ILE A 143 14.63 -10.24 -33.10
N LEU A 144 15.08 -10.58 -31.88
CA LEU A 144 15.50 -9.61 -30.87
C LEU A 144 16.69 -8.78 -31.35
N ARG A 145 17.69 -9.39 -32.06
CA ARG A 145 18.80 -8.64 -32.69
C ARG A 145 18.30 -7.68 -33.77
N LYS A 146 17.37 -8.09 -34.62
CA LYS A 146 16.72 -7.20 -35.59
C LYS A 146 16.01 -6.03 -34.87
N THR A 147 15.42 -6.30 -33.74
CA THR A 147 14.67 -5.33 -32.95
C THR A 147 15.56 -4.27 -32.25
N LEU A 148 16.88 -4.44 -32.20
CA LEU A 148 17.81 -3.39 -31.74
C LEU A 148 17.78 -2.13 -32.63
N HIS A 149 17.24 -2.25 -33.85
CA HIS A 149 17.05 -1.13 -34.78
C HIS A 149 15.61 -0.65 -34.87
N ASP A 150 14.72 -1.06 -33.94
CA ASP A 150 13.33 -0.61 -33.94
C ASP A 150 13.24 0.91 -33.79
N LYS A 151 12.26 1.51 -34.46
CA LYS A 151 12.02 2.96 -34.41
C LYS A 151 11.66 3.45 -33.01
N THR A 152 11.11 2.58 -32.15
CA THR A 152 10.67 2.91 -30.79
C THR A 152 11.82 2.69 -29.79
N PRO A 153 12.36 3.74 -29.13
CA PRO A 153 13.49 3.61 -28.21
C PRO A 153 13.30 2.53 -27.13
N ARG A 154 12.13 2.48 -26.53
CA ARG A 154 11.81 1.53 -25.45
C ARG A 154 11.82 0.07 -25.93
N VAL A 155 11.42 -0.19 -27.19
CA VAL A 155 11.48 -1.53 -27.79
C VAL A 155 12.92 -1.95 -28.02
N ARG A 156 13.79 -1.03 -28.51
CA ARG A 156 15.24 -1.28 -28.65
C ARG A 156 15.89 -1.64 -27.31
N ASP A 157 15.61 -0.83 -26.28
CA ASP A 157 16.24 -1.01 -24.95
C ASP A 157 15.83 -2.35 -24.32
N LEU A 158 14.57 -2.76 -24.45
CA LEU A 158 14.11 -4.05 -23.96
C LEU A 158 14.67 -5.23 -24.77
N ALA A 159 14.80 -5.10 -26.09
CA ALA A 159 15.44 -6.12 -26.92
C ALA A 159 16.91 -6.30 -26.56
N ALA A 160 17.64 -5.19 -26.29
CA ALA A 160 19.02 -5.24 -25.82
C ALA A 160 19.14 -5.94 -24.46
N GLN A 161 18.26 -5.63 -23.52
CA GLN A 161 18.23 -6.29 -22.22
C GLN A 161 17.92 -7.79 -22.34
N ALA A 162 16.92 -8.15 -23.14
CA ALA A 162 16.57 -9.55 -23.39
C ALA A 162 17.75 -10.34 -23.99
N LEU A 163 18.44 -9.77 -24.97
CA LEU A 163 19.63 -10.38 -25.57
C LEU A 163 20.77 -10.54 -24.57
N ALA A 164 21.08 -9.52 -23.78
CA ALA A 164 22.13 -9.59 -22.76
C ALA A 164 21.85 -10.70 -21.73
N GLU A 165 20.58 -10.87 -21.32
CA GLU A 165 20.16 -11.96 -20.41
C GLU A 165 20.25 -13.35 -21.08
N LEU A 166 19.99 -13.46 -22.40
CA LEU A 166 20.04 -14.72 -23.16
C LEU A 166 21.48 -15.12 -23.53
N GLU A 167 22.37 -14.15 -23.77
CA GLU A 167 23.78 -14.36 -24.16
C GLU A 167 24.69 -14.55 -22.94
N GLY A 168 24.36 -13.94 -21.81
CA GLY A 168 25.13 -13.94 -20.58
C GLY A 168 25.12 -15.25 -19.77
N GLY A 169 24.70 -16.37 -20.33
CA GLY A 169 24.97 -17.76 -19.93
C GLY A 169 24.90 -18.12 -18.44
N GLY A 170 24.00 -17.53 -17.66
CA GLY A 170 23.72 -17.96 -16.29
C GLY A 170 22.68 -19.09 -16.28
N GLU A 171 23.14 -20.29 -15.92
CA GLU A 171 22.32 -21.48 -15.73
C GLU A 171 21.22 -21.21 -14.70
N LYS A 172 19.98 -21.03 -15.16
CA LYS A 172 18.80 -21.00 -14.29
C LYS A 172 18.30 -22.42 -14.12
N ALA A 173 18.38 -22.95 -12.89
CA ALA A 173 17.81 -24.23 -12.50
C ALA A 173 16.34 -24.36 -12.92
N PRO A 174 15.87 -25.58 -13.28
CA PRO A 174 14.48 -25.79 -13.70
C PRO A 174 13.52 -25.45 -12.57
N ARG A 175 12.55 -24.59 -12.86
CA ARG A 175 11.48 -24.18 -11.92
C ARG A 175 10.55 -25.36 -11.68
N THR A 176 10.70 -26.08 -10.58
CA THR A 176 9.65 -26.93 -10.03
C THR A 176 8.57 -26.03 -9.44
N ARG A 177 7.42 -26.04 -10.09
CA ARG A 177 6.25 -25.28 -9.65
C ARG A 177 5.55 -25.98 -8.49
N SER A 178 5.50 -25.34 -7.35
CA SER A 178 4.41 -25.51 -6.40
C SER A 178 3.24 -24.65 -6.90
N ALA A 179 2.09 -25.27 -7.14
CA ALA A 179 0.87 -24.57 -7.52
C ALA A 179 0.35 -23.78 -6.33
N ALA A 180 0.83 -22.53 -6.18
CA ALA A 180 0.22 -21.57 -5.28
C ALA A 180 -0.88 -20.82 -6.04
N ARG A 181 -2.08 -20.85 -5.50
CA ARG A 181 -3.26 -20.11 -5.97
C ARG A 181 -2.89 -18.63 -6.14
N ILE A 182 -2.84 -18.15 -7.37
CA ILE A 182 -2.76 -16.71 -7.64
C ILE A 182 -4.19 -16.17 -7.52
N THR A 183 -4.47 -15.54 -6.41
CA THR A 183 -5.67 -14.70 -6.28
C THR A 183 -5.34 -13.35 -6.89
N SER A 184 -6.23 -12.84 -7.76
CA SER A 184 -6.17 -11.49 -8.32
C SER A 184 -5.81 -10.48 -7.23
N GLY A 185 -4.67 -9.77 -7.38
CA GLY A 185 -4.17 -8.86 -6.38
C GLY A 185 -5.07 -7.64 -6.17
N ALA A 186 -6.09 -7.80 -5.35
CA ALA A 186 -6.66 -6.68 -4.63
C ALA A 186 -5.57 -6.14 -3.69
N ALA A 187 -5.49 -4.82 -3.51
CA ALA A 187 -4.60 -4.24 -2.52
C ALA A 187 -4.79 -5.00 -1.20
N VAL A 188 -3.73 -5.63 -0.69
CA VAL A 188 -3.81 -6.38 0.55
C VAL A 188 -3.95 -5.36 1.66
N SER A 189 -5.13 -5.30 2.25
CA SER A 189 -5.36 -4.45 3.41
C SER A 189 -4.64 -5.00 4.63
N PRO A 190 -4.13 -4.16 5.53
CA PRO A 190 -3.73 -4.60 6.86
C PRO A 190 -4.88 -5.35 7.51
N SER A 191 -4.60 -6.47 8.20
CA SER A 191 -5.64 -7.20 8.91
C SER A 191 -5.91 -6.52 10.25
N PHE A 192 -6.98 -5.74 10.33
CA PHE A 192 -7.54 -5.23 11.59
C PHE A 192 -8.52 -6.25 12.18
N GLY A 193 -8.75 -6.15 13.50
CA GLY A 193 -9.78 -6.92 14.17
C GLY A 193 -11.18 -6.69 13.58
N PRO A 194 -12.17 -7.55 13.89
CA PRO A 194 -13.44 -7.69 13.16
C PRO A 194 -14.40 -6.49 13.20
N ASP A 195 -14.12 -5.40 13.92
CA ASP A 195 -15.07 -4.32 14.20
C ASP A 195 -14.78 -2.97 13.53
N SER A 196 -14.00 -2.93 12.45
CA SER A 196 -13.57 -1.65 11.84
C SER A 196 -14.47 -1.12 10.71
N SER A 197 -15.73 -1.56 10.60
CA SER A 197 -16.66 -1.03 9.60
C SER A 197 -17.03 0.43 9.95
N GLY A 198 -16.54 1.38 9.16
CA GLY A 198 -16.79 2.81 9.32
C GLY A 198 -15.70 3.59 10.05
N ASP A 199 -14.85 2.97 10.85
CA ASP A 199 -13.77 3.60 11.59
C ASP A 199 -12.61 4.10 10.70
N TRP A 200 -11.85 5.10 11.19
CA TRP A 200 -10.60 5.62 10.61
C TRP A 200 -9.43 5.32 11.54
N PRO A 201 -8.96 4.06 11.66
CA PRO A 201 -8.17 3.60 12.79
C PRO A 201 -6.69 4.00 12.76
N GLN A 202 -6.19 4.56 11.66
CA GLN A 202 -4.78 4.89 11.47
C GLN A 202 -4.55 5.93 10.37
N PHE A 203 -3.30 6.31 10.18
CA PHE A 203 -2.85 7.17 9.09
C PHE A 203 -3.32 6.64 7.73
N HIS A 204 -3.98 7.48 6.93
CA HIS A 204 -4.57 7.16 5.64
C HIS A 204 -5.72 6.14 5.69
N GLY A 205 -6.34 5.94 6.86
CA GLY A 205 -7.53 5.10 7.01
C GLY A 205 -7.26 3.59 7.06
N PRO A 206 -8.31 2.76 6.99
CA PRO A 206 -8.21 1.31 7.23
C PRO A 206 -7.20 0.60 6.35
N ARG A 207 -7.04 1.03 5.09
CA ARG A 207 -6.14 0.42 4.10
C ARG A 207 -4.84 1.19 3.88
N ARG A 208 -4.63 2.30 4.59
CA ARG A 208 -3.49 3.22 4.44
C ARG A 208 -3.33 3.78 3.02
N ASP A 209 -4.46 3.98 2.34
CA ASP A 209 -4.54 4.42 0.94
C ASP A 209 -5.18 5.82 0.76
N ALA A 210 -5.59 6.45 1.87
CA ALA A 210 -6.30 7.73 1.90
C ALA A 210 -7.58 7.74 1.06
N LEU A 211 -8.26 6.58 0.96
CA LEU A 211 -9.56 6.43 0.32
C LEU A 211 -10.64 6.27 1.40
N CYS A 212 -11.55 7.23 1.48
CA CYS A 212 -12.74 7.14 2.30
C CYS A 212 -13.89 6.52 1.48
N GLY A 213 -14.51 5.47 2.03
CA GLY A 213 -15.62 4.76 1.38
C GLY A 213 -17.00 5.39 1.59
N GLU A 214 -17.09 6.49 2.32
CA GLU A 214 -18.36 7.16 2.60
C GLU A 214 -18.94 7.84 1.37
N THR A 215 -20.27 7.92 1.30
CA THR A 215 -21.02 8.46 0.19
C THR A 215 -22.17 9.35 0.68
N GLY A 216 -22.82 10.08 -0.25
CA GLY A 216 -23.91 10.99 0.09
C GLY A 216 -23.44 12.25 0.80
N LEU A 217 -22.27 12.74 0.41
CA LEU A 217 -21.69 13.95 0.99
C LEU A 217 -22.12 15.21 0.26
N LEU A 218 -21.99 16.35 0.95
CA LEU A 218 -22.24 17.68 0.40
C LEU A 218 -21.31 17.94 -0.80
N ARG A 219 -21.84 17.90 -2.02
CA ARG A 219 -21.08 17.98 -3.27
C ARG A 219 -20.71 19.39 -3.69
N LYS A 220 -21.37 20.39 -3.11
CA LYS A 220 -21.09 21.82 -3.33
C LYS A 220 -21.00 22.49 -1.97
N TRP A 221 -19.86 23.07 -1.69
CA TRP A 221 -19.69 23.84 -0.45
C TRP A 221 -20.12 25.28 -0.65
N PRO A 222 -20.74 25.92 0.35
CA PRO A 222 -20.88 27.38 0.39
C PRO A 222 -19.53 28.10 0.23
N ALA A 223 -19.55 29.38 -0.11
CA ALA A 223 -18.33 30.18 -0.26
C ALA A 223 -17.48 30.23 1.02
N GLU A 224 -18.14 30.20 2.18
CA GLU A 224 -17.53 30.13 3.51
C GLU A 224 -17.08 28.72 3.91
N GLY A 225 -17.37 27.72 3.09
CA GLY A 225 -17.09 26.32 3.34
C GLY A 225 -18.24 25.56 4.02
N PRO A 226 -18.05 24.27 4.33
CA PRO A 226 -19.00 23.49 5.10
C PRO A 226 -19.20 24.07 6.49
N ARG A 227 -20.38 23.82 7.09
CA ARG A 227 -20.70 24.31 8.42
C ARG A 227 -19.73 23.78 9.47
N LEU A 228 -19.08 24.68 10.21
CA LEU A 228 -18.29 24.33 11.40
C LEU A 228 -19.22 23.81 12.48
N LEU A 229 -19.00 22.59 12.97
CA LEU A 229 -19.74 22.01 14.07
C LEU A 229 -19.10 22.34 15.42
N TRP A 230 -17.79 22.15 15.51
CA TRP A 230 -17.02 22.44 16.72
C TRP A 230 -15.53 22.63 16.40
N LYS A 231 -14.83 23.26 17.31
CA LYS A 231 -13.37 23.33 17.36
C LYS A 231 -12.87 22.96 18.75
N TRP A 232 -11.69 22.35 18.79
CA TRP A 232 -10.98 22.03 20.02
C TRP A 232 -9.56 22.55 19.94
N GLU A 233 -9.18 23.42 20.89
CA GLU A 233 -7.88 24.09 20.93
C GLU A 233 -6.86 23.32 21.79
N GLY A 234 -7.27 22.16 22.33
CA GLY A 234 -6.46 21.31 23.18
C GLY A 234 -5.50 20.35 22.47
N ALA A 235 -5.41 20.37 21.12
CA ALA A 235 -4.60 19.39 20.38
C ALA A 235 -3.09 19.49 20.63
N GLY A 236 -2.62 20.61 21.21
CA GLY A 236 -1.19 20.88 21.38
C GLY A 236 -0.47 21.12 20.05
N ARG A 237 0.79 21.56 20.10
CA ARG A 237 1.59 21.80 18.89
C ARG A 237 1.89 20.46 18.18
N GLY A 238 1.76 20.40 16.84
CA GLY A 238 2.12 19.24 16.04
C GLY A 238 1.34 19.09 14.76
N TYR A 239 1.72 18.08 13.97
CA TYR A 239 1.18 17.78 12.66
C TYR A 239 0.58 16.37 12.56
N SER A 240 0.39 15.69 13.68
CA SER A 240 -0.34 14.43 13.73
C SER A 240 -1.73 14.60 13.14
N SER A 241 -2.13 13.73 12.24
CA SER A 241 -3.54 13.61 11.83
C SER A 241 -4.34 12.93 12.94
N VAL A 242 -5.56 12.54 12.67
CA VAL A 242 -6.42 11.89 13.65
C VAL A 242 -6.71 10.45 13.26
N SER A 243 -6.85 9.57 14.23
CA SER A 243 -7.55 8.29 14.10
C SER A 243 -8.85 8.35 14.90
N ILE A 244 -9.90 7.72 14.35
CA ILE A 244 -11.24 7.75 14.93
C ILE A 244 -11.75 6.32 14.99
N VAL A 245 -12.09 5.86 16.20
CA VAL A 245 -12.57 4.49 16.44
C VAL A 245 -13.63 4.54 17.54
N ARG A 246 -14.78 3.96 17.28
CA ARG A 246 -15.88 3.81 18.26
C ARG A 246 -16.25 5.12 18.95
N GLY A 247 -16.35 6.23 18.20
CA GLY A 247 -16.70 7.55 18.75
C GLY A 247 -15.61 8.25 19.52
N SER A 248 -14.41 7.70 19.61
CA SER A 248 -13.23 8.33 20.19
C SER A 248 -12.25 8.76 19.11
N LEU A 249 -11.72 9.98 19.23
CA LEU A 249 -10.71 10.53 18.34
C LEU A 249 -9.36 10.57 19.06
N TYR A 250 -8.32 10.12 18.37
CA TYR A 250 -6.96 10.10 18.90
C TYR A 250 -6.02 10.92 18.01
N THR A 251 -5.13 11.69 18.62
CA THR A 251 -4.09 12.48 17.95
C THR A 251 -2.88 12.64 18.86
N MET A 252 -1.80 13.25 18.37
CA MET A 252 -0.63 13.58 19.21
C MET A 252 -0.35 15.07 19.19
N GLY A 253 0.18 15.61 20.29
CA GLY A 253 0.58 17.00 20.38
C GLY A 253 1.57 17.27 21.52
N ASP A 254 2.36 18.33 21.38
CA ASP A 254 3.19 18.84 22.46
C ASP A 254 2.36 19.75 23.36
N ARG A 255 2.38 19.48 24.63
CA ARG A 255 1.63 20.23 25.66
C ARG A 255 2.46 20.42 26.93
N THR A 256 2.20 21.49 27.63
CA THR A 256 2.75 21.70 28.96
C THR A 256 1.82 21.09 30.02
N ALA A 257 2.33 20.17 30.80
CA ALA A 257 1.65 19.56 31.93
C ALA A 257 2.59 19.56 33.14
N GLY A 258 2.12 20.05 34.28
CA GLY A 258 2.93 20.16 35.48
C GLY A 258 4.21 21.03 35.30
N GLY A 259 4.16 22.06 34.45
CA GLY A 259 5.28 22.95 34.17
C GLY A 259 6.32 22.37 33.17
N THR A 260 6.12 21.16 32.66
CA THR A 260 7.04 20.51 31.71
C THR A 260 6.35 20.27 30.36
N GLU A 261 6.95 20.76 29.27
CA GLU A 261 6.47 20.47 27.92
C GLU A 261 6.87 19.04 27.53
N SER A 262 5.95 18.30 26.95
CA SER A 262 6.15 16.92 26.53
C SER A 262 5.21 16.57 25.37
N GLN A 263 5.52 15.48 24.66
CA GLN A 263 4.62 14.87 23.67
C GLN A 263 3.59 13.99 24.35
N PHE A 264 2.34 14.13 23.93
CA PHE A 264 1.23 13.32 24.42
C PHE A 264 0.46 12.69 23.27
N VAL A 265 -0.08 11.49 23.51
CA VAL A 265 -1.27 11.00 22.82
C VAL A 265 -2.47 11.56 23.58
N LEU A 266 -3.44 12.03 22.83
CA LEU A 266 -4.65 12.69 23.33
C LEU A 266 -5.86 11.91 22.83
N ALA A 267 -6.81 11.61 23.72
CA ALA A 267 -8.09 11.01 23.38
C ALA A 267 -9.23 11.98 23.63
N LEU A 268 -10.10 12.17 22.65
CA LEU A 268 -11.25 13.05 22.67
C LEU A 268 -12.51 12.24 22.43
N ASP A 269 -13.52 12.42 23.24
CA ASP A 269 -14.88 11.89 23.00
C ASP A 269 -15.60 12.77 21.98
N LEU A 270 -16.03 12.17 20.85
CA LEU A 270 -16.65 12.92 19.75
C LEU A 270 -18.06 13.40 20.06
N ALA A 271 -18.79 12.75 20.95
CA ALA A 271 -20.15 13.16 21.31
C ALA A 271 -20.15 14.38 22.23
N THR A 272 -19.22 14.43 23.18
CA THR A 272 -19.14 15.52 24.17
C THR A 272 -18.07 16.56 23.86
N GLN A 273 -17.16 16.31 22.92
CA GLN A 273 -15.98 17.08 22.56
C GLN A 273 -15.04 17.32 23.77
N LYS A 274 -15.07 16.43 24.76
CA LYS A 274 -14.21 16.48 25.94
C LYS A 274 -13.04 15.54 25.82
N GLU A 275 -11.90 15.96 26.35
CA GLU A 275 -10.73 15.08 26.50
C GLU A 275 -11.06 13.97 27.49
N ILE A 276 -10.82 12.71 27.06
CA ILE A 276 -10.98 11.52 27.89
C ILE A 276 -9.72 11.33 28.73
N TRP A 277 -8.56 11.36 28.06
CA TRP A 277 -7.25 11.23 28.68
C TRP A 277 -6.14 11.83 27.82
N ALA A 278 -4.98 12.09 28.44
CA ALA A 278 -3.72 12.45 27.79
C ALA A 278 -2.60 11.57 28.36
N ALA A 279 -1.89 10.85 27.50
CA ALA A 279 -0.80 9.96 27.88
C ALA A 279 0.54 10.45 27.34
N ARG A 280 1.54 10.62 28.22
CA ARG A 280 2.87 11.11 27.86
C ARG A 280 3.63 10.07 27.01
N VAL A 281 4.23 10.53 25.91
CA VAL A 281 5.04 9.70 24.99
C VAL A 281 6.53 9.99 25.16
N GLY A 282 6.95 11.25 25.00
CA GLY A 282 8.37 11.59 24.98
C GLY A 282 8.63 13.07 25.18
N PRO A 283 9.88 13.53 24.98
CA PRO A 283 10.23 14.94 25.06
C PRO A 283 9.55 15.74 23.93
N PRO A 284 9.40 17.07 24.09
CA PRO A 284 8.81 17.93 23.08
C PRO A 284 9.75 18.10 21.88
N HIS A 285 9.19 18.52 20.75
CA HIS A 285 9.94 18.90 19.56
C HIS A 285 9.49 20.27 19.04
N ALA A 286 10.39 21.06 18.43
CA ALA A 286 10.07 22.40 17.92
C ALA A 286 8.81 22.44 17.03
N ASP A 287 8.63 21.41 16.18
CA ASP A 287 7.47 21.27 15.31
C ASP A 287 6.35 20.40 15.89
N GLY A 288 6.55 19.78 17.04
CA GLY A 288 5.66 18.77 17.60
C GLY A 288 5.67 17.42 16.87
N PRO A 289 4.86 16.45 17.33
CA PRO A 289 4.76 15.12 16.75
C PRO A 289 4.02 15.11 15.40
N ARG A 290 4.41 14.16 14.52
CA ARG A 290 3.82 13.95 13.18
C ARG A 290 3.13 12.60 13.04
N CYS A 291 3.49 11.62 13.87
CA CYS A 291 2.87 10.31 13.90
C CYS A 291 1.36 10.43 14.13
N THR A 292 0.54 9.78 13.32
CA THR A 292 -0.87 9.53 13.61
C THR A 292 -0.96 8.23 14.39
N PRO A 293 -1.61 8.21 15.57
CA PRO A 293 -1.78 6.99 16.34
C PRO A 293 -2.48 5.90 15.54
N THR A 294 -2.06 4.65 15.71
CA THR A 294 -2.73 3.48 15.13
C THR A 294 -3.50 2.77 16.22
N VAL A 295 -4.81 2.59 15.99
CA VAL A 295 -5.72 1.93 16.93
C VAL A 295 -6.08 0.54 16.41
N ASP A 296 -5.96 -0.47 17.25
CA ASP A 296 -6.35 -1.85 16.97
C ASP A 296 -7.01 -2.47 18.19
N GLY A 297 -8.33 -2.58 18.13
CA GLY A 297 -9.15 -3.06 19.24
C GLY A 297 -9.03 -2.18 20.48
N GLU A 298 -8.50 -2.75 21.56
CA GLU A 298 -8.29 -2.07 22.85
C GLU A 298 -6.89 -1.45 22.99
N SER A 299 -6.06 -1.55 21.96
CA SER A 299 -4.69 -1.05 21.95
C SER A 299 -4.51 0.11 20.99
N LEU A 300 -3.69 1.07 21.39
CA LEU A 300 -3.26 2.20 20.58
C LEU A 300 -1.73 2.25 20.56
N TYR A 301 -1.16 2.46 19.37
CA TYR A 301 0.28 2.54 19.14
C TYR A 301 0.65 3.92 18.63
N ALA A 302 1.65 4.54 19.25
CA ALA A 302 2.13 5.87 18.85
C ALA A 302 3.65 5.97 18.95
N LEU A 303 4.24 6.76 18.06
CA LEU A 303 5.68 6.99 17.97
C LEU A 303 5.99 8.46 18.19
N GLY A 304 6.74 8.75 19.24
CA GLY A 304 7.28 10.07 19.52
C GLY A 304 8.47 10.41 18.61
N THR A 305 8.75 11.71 18.48
CA THR A 305 9.80 12.23 17.57
C THR A 305 11.20 11.72 17.91
N ASP A 306 11.50 11.40 19.16
CA ASP A 306 12.80 10.83 19.57
C ASP A 306 12.85 9.30 19.54
N GLY A 307 11.81 8.66 18.94
CA GLY A 307 11.76 7.22 18.77
C GLY A 307 11.14 6.47 19.96
N ASP A 308 10.44 7.16 20.84
CA ASP A 308 9.64 6.56 21.92
C ASP A 308 8.38 5.92 21.32
N LEU A 309 8.36 4.61 21.21
CA LEU A 309 7.23 3.81 20.75
C LEU A 309 6.45 3.30 21.95
N VAL A 310 5.15 3.62 22.01
CA VAL A 310 4.28 3.23 23.11
C VAL A 310 3.08 2.43 22.65
N CYS A 311 2.65 1.47 23.47
CA CYS A 311 1.34 0.84 23.42
C CYS A 311 0.53 1.33 24.62
N LEU A 312 -0.68 1.82 24.35
CA LEU A 312 -1.60 2.36 25.35
C LEU A 312 -2.94 1.63 25.26
N GLU A 313 -3.65 1.52 26.38
CA GLU A 313 -5.05 1.12 26.40
C GLU A 313 -5.90 2.25 25.81
N THR A 314 -6.77 1.95 24.86
CA THR A 314 -7.62 2.96 24.19
C THR A 314 -8.58 3.66 25.16
N ALA A 315 -9.11 2.93 26.14
CA ALA A 315 -10.09 3.45 27.09
C ALA A 315 -9.50 4.40 28.13
N THR A 316 -8.25 4.20 28.55
CA THR A 316 -7.68 4.85 29.75
C THR A 316 -6.39 5.63 29.48
N GLY A 317 -5.73 5.39 28.33
CA GLY A 317 -4.39 5.90 28.05
C GLY A 317 -3.28 5.26 28.89
N LYS A 318 -3.59 4.21 29.66
CA LYS A 318 -2.60 3.49 30.47
C LYS A 318 -1.58 2.80 29.56
N GLN A 319 -0.30 2.97 29.87
CA GLN A 319 0.78 2.36 29.11
C GLN A 319 0.84 0.84 29.37
N CYS A 320 0.68 0.04 28.30
CA CYS A 320 0.89 -1.40 28.33
C CYS A 320 2.38 -1.73 28.25
N TRP A 321 3.07 -1.17 27.28
CA TRP A 321 4.52 -1.32 27.11
C TRP A 321 5.11 -0.11 26.38
N ARG A 322 6.45 -0.02 26.42
CA ARG A 322 7.25 1.01 25.75
C ARG A 322 8.51 0.41 25.17
N LYS A 323 8.95 0.93 24.02
CA LYS A 323 10.24 0.68 23.39
C LYS A 323 10.88 2.01 22.97
N SER A 324 12.19 2.01 22.78
CA SER A 324 12.89 3.12 22.15
C SER A 324 13.50 2.63 20.84
N LEU A 325 13.07 3.20 19.71
CA LEU A 325 13.65 2.83 18.41
C LEU A 325 15.16 3.12 18.39
N VAL A 326 15.60 4.16 19.09
CA VAL A 326 17.01 4.53 19.18
C VAL A 326 17.81 3.57 20.08
N LYS A 327 17.36 3.39 21.33
CA LYS A 327 18.13 2.62 22.33
C LYS A 327 18.06 1.11 22.10
N ASP A 328 16.87 0.58 21.74
CA ASP A 328 16.63 -0.86 21.64
C ASP A 328 17.07 -1.42 20.27
N PHE A 329 17.12 -0.56 19.23
CA PHE A 329 17.34 -1.00 17.84
C PHE A 329 18.48 -0.24 17.13
N GLY A 330 19.20 0.66 17.82
CA GLY A 330 20.23 1.50 17.18
C GLY A 330 19.63 2.42 16.11
N GLY A 331 18.38 2.82 16.32
CA GLY A 331 17.61 3.58 15.35
C GLY A 331 18.22 4.96 15.05
N ARG A 332 18.11 5.37 13.81
CA ARG A 332 18.53 6.69 13.34
C ARG A 332 17.68 7.17 12.17
N MET A 333 17.52 8.47 12.08
CA MET A 333 16.87 9.12 10.95
C MET A 333 17.89 9.46 9.86
N MET A 334 17.41 9.52 8.60
CA MET A 334 18.22 9.96 7.46
C MET A 334 18.64 11.44 7.56
N SER A 335 17.86 12.26 8.28
CA SER A 335 18.11 13.69 8.46
C SER A 335 17.44 14.24 9.74
N GLY A 336 17.43 15.57 9.92
CA GLY A 336 17.12 16.23 11.20
C GLY A 336 15.65 16.30 11.64
N TRP A 337 14.68 15.85 10.83
CA TRP A 337 13.24 16.05 11.10
C TRP A 337 12.63 15.07 12.11
N LYS A 338 13.42 14.17 12.68
CA LYS A 338 13.01 13.20 13.70
C LYS A 338 12.00 12.14 13.19
N PHE A 339 11.66 11.15 14.02
CA PHE A 339 10.71 10.09 13.67
C PHE A 339 9.31 10.65 13.40
N SER A 340 8.67 10.17 12.33
CA SER A 340 7.40 10.70 11.82
C SER A 340 6.45 9.63 11.32
N GLU A 341 6.90 8.38 11.15
CA GLU A 341 6.04 7.31 10.66
C GLU A 341 4.87 7.02 11.62
N SER A 342 3.78 6.54 11.06
CA SER A 342 2.67 5.97 11.83
C SER A 342 2.84 4.45 11.84
N PRO A 343 2.95 3.81 13.04
CA PRO A 343 3.18 2.37 13.15
C PRO A 343 2.13 1.55 12.39
N LEU A 344 2.55 0.45 11.78
CA LEU A 344 1.66 -0.45 11.05
C LEU A 344 1.31 -1.66 11.92
N VAL A 345 0.03 -1.90 12.15
CA VAL A 345 -0.47 -3.16 12.72
C VAL A 345 -0.83 -4.11 11.58
N ASP A 346 -0.36 -5.35 11.64
CA ASP A 346 -0.68 -6.42 10.71
C ASP A 346 -0.80 -7.77 11.42
N GLY A 347 -2.02 -8.22 11.65
CA GLY A 347 -2.31 -9.37 12.50
C GLY A 347 -1.81 -9.16 13.93
N ASP A 348 -0.92 -10.02 14.40
CA ASP A 348 -0.30 -9.90 15.73
C ASP A 348 1.00 -9.08 15.73
N ARG A 349 1.36 -8.47 14.60
CA ARG A 349 2.60 -7.71 14.44
C ARG A 349 2.37 -6.21 14.49
N LEU A 350 3.27 -5.51 15.16
CA LEU A 350 3.47 -4.08 15.04
C LEU A 350 4.78 -3.83 14.28
N VAL A 351 4.70 -3.18 13.14
CA VAL A 351 5.85 -2.91 12.27
C VAL A 351 6.26 -1.45 12.35
N CYS A 352 7.55 -1.21 12.57
CA CYS A 352 8.15 0.11 12.66
C CYS A 352 9.49 0.16 11.94
N THR A 353 9.98 1.38 11.68
CA THR A 353 11.20 1.66 10.93
C THR A 353 12.25 2.37 11.81
N PRO A 354 13.03 1.65 12.63
CA PRO A 354 14.13 2.27 13.36
C PRO A 354 15.20 2.91 12.46
N GLY A 355 15.45 2.34 11.26
CA GLY A 355 16.51 2.81 10.37
C GLY A 355 17.91 2.49 10.86
N GLY A 356 18.07 1.60 11.84
CA GLY A 356 19.34 1.14 12.36
C GLY A 356 20.05 0.16 11.41
N LYS A 357 21.37 0.02 11.55
CA LYS A 357 22.19 -0.88 10.71
C LYS A 357 21.71 -2.34 10.74
N ASP A 358 21.37 -2.84 11.94
CA ASP A 358 20.93 -4.23 12.15
C ASP A 358 19.43 -4.35 12.39
N ALA A 359 18.71 -3.23 12.32
CA ALA A 359 17.27 -3.12 12.50
C ALA A 359 16.73 -1.96 11.68
N ALA A 360 16.78 -2.07 10.35
CA ALA A 360 16.20 -1.06 9.48
C ALA A 360 14.67 -1.02 9.61
N LEU A 361 14.02 -2.19 9.62
CA LEU A 361 12.64 -2.39 10.03
C LEU A 361 12.63 -3.41 11.18
N VAL A 362 11.57 -3.37 11.99
CA VAL A 362 11.30 -4.35 13.04
C VAL A 362 9.84 -4.75 13.04
N ALA A 363 9.55 -6.02 13.34
CA ALA A 363 8.24 -6.44 13.78
C ALA A 363 8.30 -6.82 15.26
N LEU A 364 7.33 -6.31 15.99
CA LEU A 364 7.11 -6.58 17.40
C LEU A 364 5.80 -7.34 17.56
N ASP A 365 5.72 -8.20 18.55
CA ASP A 365 4.42 -8.67 19.05
C ASP A 365 3.65 -7.47 19.56
N LYS A 366 2.49 -7.20 19.00
CA LYS A 366 1.73 -5.98 19.28
C LYS A 366 1.27 -5.87 20.73
N LYS A 367 1.05 -7.00 21.43
CA LYS A 367 0.55 -7.04 22.81
C LYS A 367 1.64 -6.82 23.84
N THR A 368 2.84 -7.36 23.58
CA THR A 368 3.93 -7.40 24.57
C THR A 368 5.11 -6.48 24.22
N GLY A 369 5.20 -6.01 22.98
CA GLY A 369 6.39 -5.31 22.48
C GLY A 369 7.61 -6.22 22.30
N ALA A 370 7.48 -7.53 22.42
CA ALA A 370 8.57 -8.46 22.18
C ALA A 370 8.98 -8.45 20.70
N VAL A 371 10.28 -8.57 20.43
CA VAL A 371 10.80 -8.58 19.06
C VAL A 371 10.47 -9.92 18.41
N ILE A 372 9.75 -9.88 17.28
CA ILE A 372 9.53 -11.04 16.42
C ILE A 372 10.72 -11.19 15.46
N TRP A 373 11.08 -10.10 14.75
CA TRP A 373 12.24 -10.06 13.88
C TRP A 373 12.79 -8.64 13.72
N LYS A 374 14.04 -8.56 13.26
CA LYS A 374 14.73 -7.34 12.82
C LYS A 374 15.19 -7.52 11.39
N SER A 375 14.93 -6.54 10.54
CA SER A 375 15.37 -6.56 9.15
C SER A 375 16.70 -5.83 8.99
N ARG A 376 17.69 -6.51 8.42
CA ARG A 376 18.94 -5.91 7.97
C ARG A 376 18.88 -5.73 6.46
N LEU A 377 19.25 -4.54 5.99
CA LEU A 377 19.26 -4.23 4.56
C LEU A 377 20.69 -4.32 4.00
N PRO A 378 20.85 -4.78 2.75
CA PRO A 378 22.08 -4.63 2.01
C PRO A 378 22.30 -3.16 1.63
N GLU A 379 23.43 -2.85 1.03
CA GLU A 379 23.63 -1.56 0.39
C GLU A 379 22.67 -1.41 -0.81
N LEU A 380 21.84 -0.37 -0.78
CA LEU A 380 20.78 -0.14 -1.79
C LEU A 380 21.28 0.74 -2.95
N GLY A 381 22.40 1.44 -2.80
CA GLY A 381 22.97 2.34 -3.79
C GLY A 381 23.41 3.68 -3.22
N ALA A 382 23.97 4.54 -4.06
CA ALA A 382 24.66 5.77 -3.65
C ALA A 382 23.75 6.92 -3.24
N LYS A 383 22.47 6.94 -3.69
CA LYS A 383 21.55 8.04 -3.40
C LYS A 383 21.01 7.98 -1.98
N GLY A 384 20.68 9.14 -1.43
CA GLY A 384 20.11 9.27 -0.10
C GLY A 384 21.11 9.04 1.03
N LYS A 385 20.62 8.91 2.25
CA LYS A 385 21.39 8.68 3.48
C LYS A 385 20.83 7.49 4.24
N ASP A 386 21.69 6.80 5.00
CA ASP A 386 21.21 5.74 5.86
C ASP A 386 20.31 6.26 6.97
N GLY A 387 19.33 5.47 7.35
CA GLY A 387 18.37 5.79 8.40
C GLY A 387 16.93 5.61 7.96
N ALA A 388 16.03 5.76 8.90
CA ALA A 388 14.59 5.81 8.61
C ALA A 388 14.27 7.01 7.71
N GLY A 389 13.34 6.82 6.77
CA GLY A 389 12.67 7.91 6.08
C GLY A 389 11.56 8.49 6.95
N TYR A 390 10.66 9.20 6.32
CA TYR A 390 9.49 9.81 6.99
C TYR A 390 8.18 9.17 6.53
N SER A 391 8.29 8.15 5.69
CA SER A 391 7.20 7.36 5.14
C SER A 391 6.64 6.38 6.18
N SER A 392 5.43 5.91 5.94
CA SER A 392 4.79 4.86 6.72
C SER A 392 4.67 3.59 5.88
N ALA A 393 4.99 2.43 6.48
CA ALA A 393 4.97 1.15 5.79
C ALA A 393 3.56 0.75 5.33
N VAL A 394 3.48 0.01 4.23
CA VAL A 394 2.25 -0.61 3.73
C VAL A 394 2.43 -2.12 3.55
N VAL A 395 1.31 -2.84 3.55
CA VAL A 395 1.29 -4.28 3.29
C VAL A 395 1.12 -4.52 1.79
N ALA A 396 1.85 -5.50 1.27
CA ALA A 396 1.70 -6.00 -0.10
C ALA A 396 1.77 -7.52 -0.11
N GLU A 397 1.27 -8.12 -1.19
CA GLU A 397 1.47 -9.55 -1.45
C GLU A 397 1.92 -9.71 -2.91
N PHE A 398 3.11 -10.27 -3.10
CA PHE A 398 3.66 -10.51 -4.43
C PHE A 398 4.01 -12.00 -4.56
N ASP A 399 3.46 -12.65 -5.58
CA ASP A 399 3.65 -14.09 -5.83
C ASP A 399 3.41 -14.96 -4.58
N GLY A 400 2.33 -14.66 -3.82
CA GLY A 400 1.96 -15.39 -2.60
C GLY A 400 2.85 -15.11 -1.38
N VAL A 401 3.76 -14.13 -1.45
CA VAL A 401 4.60 -13.71 -0.33
C VAL A 401 4.11 -12.37 0.20
N ARG A 402 3.65 -12.36 1.45
CA ARG A 402 3.29 -11.14 2.16
C ARG A 402 4.53 -10.34 2.51
N GLN A 403 4.53 -9.05 2.20
CA GLN A 403 5.67 -8.16 2.32
C GLN A 403 5.26 -6.85 2.97
N TYR A 404 6.19 -6.21 3.66
CA TYR A 404 6.08 -4.82 4.03
C TYR A 404 6.92 -3.98 3.08
N VAL A 405 6.26 -2.98 2.48
CA VAL A 405 6.89 -2.03 1.58
C VAL A 405 7.07 -0.71 2.31
N GLN A 406 8.31 -0.20 2.33
CA GLN A 406 8.66 1.02 3.05
C GLN A 406 9.64 1.88 2.24
N ILE A 407 9.60 3.20 2.43
CA ILE A 407 10.60 4.13 1.91
C ILE A 407 11.48 4.62 3.06
N LEU A 408 12.74 4.24 3.00
CA LEU A 408 13.78 4.66 3.94
C LEU A 408 14.66 5.75 3.32
N GLY A 409 15.69 6.17 4.03
CA GLY A 409 16.63 7.17 3.55
C GLY A 409 17.39 6.78 2.28
N ARG A 410 17.60 5.48 2.02
CA ARG A 410 18.22 4.94 0.80
C ARG A 410 17.21 4.51 -0.27
N GLY A 411 15.91 4.79 -0.11
CA GLY A 411 14.88 4.47 -1.09
C GLY A 411 13.87 3.42 -0.64
N ALA A 412 13.14 2.85 -1.60
CA ALA A 412 12.10 1.88 -1.34
C ALA A 412 12.65 0.47 -1.16
N VAL A 413 12.06 -0.27 -0.24
CA VAL A 413 12.39 -1.68 0.03
C VAL A 413 11.13 -2.51 0.24
N GLY A 414 11.23 -3.81 -0.06
CA GLY A 414 10.30 -4.83 0.36
C GLY A 414 10.98 -5.84 1.26
N VAL A 415 10.35 -6.17 2.38
CA VAL A 415 10.81 -7.20 3.32
C VAL A 415 9.72 -8.23 3.54
N ALA A 416 10.10 -9.51 3.74
CA ALA A 416 9.16 -10.58 4.04
C ALA A 416 8.47 -10.33 5.38
N ALA A 417 7.14 -10.42 5.42
CA ALA A 417 6.35 -10.10 6.61
C ALA A 417 6.56 -11.09 7.76
N ASP A 418 6.89 -12.33 7.45
CA ASP A 418 7.10 -13.40 8.43
C ASP A 418 8.48 -13.34 9.11
N THR A 419 9.52 -12.98 8.37
CA THR A 419 10.92 -13.09 8.81
C THR A 419 11.70 -11.77 8.84
N GLY A 420 11.18 -10.71 8.21
CA GLY A 420 11.92 -9.46 8.02
C GLY A 420 13.05 -9.57 7.00
N ARG A 421 13.18 -10.71 6.29
CA ARG A 421 14.21 -10.90 5.26
C ARG A 421 14.05 -9.87 4.13
N PHE A 422 15.13 -9.20 3.77
CA PHE A 422 15.16 -8.31 2.61
C PHE A 422 14.82 -9.08 1.33
N LEU A 423 13.96 -8.52 0.51
CA LEU A 423 13.48 -9.14 -0.73
C LEU A 423 13.89 -8.36 -1.97
N TRP A 424 13.72 -7.05 -1.96
CA TRP A 424 14.05 -6.15 -3.06
C TRP A 424 14.27 -4.71 -2.58
N GLY A 425 14.97 -3.92 -3.39
CA GLY A 425 15.20 -2.51 -3.14
C GLY A 425 15.25 -1.68 -4.41
N TYR A 426 14.94 -0.37 -4.27
CA TYR A 426 14.99 0.61 -5.36
C TYR A 426 15.48 1.96 -4.84
N ASN A 427 16.69 2.37 -5.29
CA ASN A 427 17.39 3.55 -4.75
C ASN A 427 17.14 4.85 -5.56
N ARG A 428 16.62 4.78 -6.80
CA ARG A 428 16.62 5.93 -7.72
C ARG A 428 15.77 7.11 -7.28
N ILE A 429 14.75 6.88 -6.39
CA ILE A 429 13.89 7.94 -5.83
C ILE A 429 14.43 8.52 -4.50
N ALA A 430 15.54 8.02 -3.99
CA ALA A 430 16.10 8.50 -2.73
C ALA A 430 16.70 9.89 -2.89
N ASN A 431 16.57 10.72 -1.85
CA ASN A 431 17.24 12.00 -1.71
C ASN A 431 17.90 12.11 -0.31
N GLU A 432 18.71 13.12 -0.09
CA GLU A 432 19.44 13.32 1.16
C GLU A 432 18.70 14.17 2.20
N VAL A 433 17.53 14.70 1.83
CA VAL A 433 16.77 15.66 2.65
C VAL A 433 15.63 14.95 3.37
N ALA A 434 14.63 14.45 2.63
CA ALA A 434 13.49 13.77 3.22
C ALA A 434 12.74 12.87 2.20
N ASN A 435 12.57 11.60 2.52
CA ASN A 435 11.78 10.63 1.77
C ASN A 435 10.48 10.39 2.54
N ILE A 436 9.36 10.98 2.09
CA ILE A 436 8.16 11.16 2.93
C ILE A 436 6.94 10.36 2.44
N PRO A 437 6.51 10.40 1.15
CA PRO A 437 5.26 9.80 0.74
C PRO A 437 5.19 8.30 0.97
N THR A 438 4.01 7.83 1.32
CA THR A 438 3.70 6.40 1.47
C THR A 438 3.65 5.73 0.10
N PRO A 439 4.23 4.52 -0.08
CA PRO A 439 4.12 3.76 -1.32
C PRO A 439 2.66 3.42 -1.66
N ILE A 440 2.32 3.39 -2.95
CA ILE A 440 1.04 2.89 -3.44
C ILE A 440 1.26 1.50 -4.05
N VAL A 441 0.49 0.52 -3.59
CA VAL A 441 0.57 -0.87 -4.08
C VAL A 441 -0.67 -1.19 -4.91
N ARG A 442 -0.47 -1.75 -6.10
CA ARG A 442 -1.54 -2.26 -6.97
C ARG A 442 -1.11 -3.55 -7.67
N GLY A 443 -1.73 -4.69 -7.30
CA GLY A 443 -1.28 -5.99 -7.81
C GLY A 443 0.21 -6.21 -7.52
N ASN A 444 0.97 -6.57 -8.52
CA ASN A 444 2.43 -6.73 -8.41
C ASN A 444 3.23 -5.43 -8.71
N HIS A 445 2.59 -4.28 -8.62
CA HIS A 445 3.21 -2.99 -8.88
C HIS A 445 3.26 -2.11 -7.62
N VAL A 446 4.34 -1.34 -7.50
CA VAL A 446 4.53 -0.36 -6.44
C VAL A 446 4.88 0.98 -7.07
N PHE A 447 4.03 1.99 -6.84
CA PHE A 447 4.36 3.37 -7.18
C PHE A 447 5.04 4.04 -6.00
N VAL A 448 6.19 4.66 -6.26
CA VAL A 448 7.01 5.38 -5.28
C VAL A 448 7.35 6.76 -5.77
N THR A 449 7.33 7.74 -4.89
CA THR A 449 7.69 9.12 -5.19
C THR A 449 8.33 9.79 -3.99
N THR A 450 9.22 10.73 -4.24
CA THR A 450 9.73 11.67 -3.23
C THR A 450 9.98 13.02 -3.90
N ALA A 451 10.13 14.08 -3.09
CA ALA A 451 10.49 15.41 -3.59
C ALA A 451 12.02 15.60 -3.68
N TYR A 452 12.45 16.85 -3.64
CA TYR A 452 13.85 17.27 -3.64
C TYR A 452 14.61 16.76 -4.88
N HIS A 453 13.97 16.94 -6.06
CA HIS A 453 14.50 16.56 -7.37
C HIS A 453 14.70 15.06 -7.59
N SER A 454 13.89 14.23 -6.95
CA SER A 454 13.99 12.77 -7.08
C SER A 454 12.96 12.14 -8.00
N GLY A 455 11.76 12.73 -8.10
CA GLY A 455 10.72 12.28 -9.03
C GLY A 455 9.90 11.10 -8.51
N ALA A 456 9.44 10.25 -9.44
CA ALA A 456 8.61 9.09 -9.12
C ALA A 456 8.92 7.91 -10.05
N ALA A 457 8.52 6.70 -9.64
CA ALA A 457 8.63 5.51 -10.48
C ALA A 457 7.47 4.54 -10.20
N LEU A 458 7.05 3.81 -11.22
CA LEU A 458 6.27 2.58 -11.08
C LEU A 458 7.23 1.40 -11.21
N LEU A 459 7.21 0.54 -10.20
CA LEU A 459 8.02 -0.65 -10.11
C LEU A 459 7.14 -1.88 -10.29
N LYS A 460 7.56 -2.83 -11.10
CA LYS A 460 7.01 -4.18 -11.14
C LYS A 460 7.82 -5.06 -10.21
N ILE A 461 7.16 -5.70 -9.26
CA ILE A 461 7.80 -6.61 -8.33
C ILE A 461 7.55 -8.05 -8.81
N SER A 462 8.59 -8.77 -9.06
CA SER A 462 8.52 -10.17 -9.54
C SER A 462 9.51 -11.06 -8.81
N ARG A 463 9.14 -12.32 -8.66
CA ARG A 463 10.00 -13.30 -7.98
C ARG A 463 11.24 -13.60 -8.84
N LYS A 464 12.41 -13.67 -8.20
CA LYS A 464 13.68 -14.07 -8.83
C LYS A 464 14.47 -14.96 -7.87
N GLY A 465 14.54 -16.26 -8.17
CA GLY A 465 15.10 -17.24 -7.25
C GLY A 465 14.33 -17.26 -5.93
N ASP A 466 15.07 -17.19 -4.81
CA ASP A 466 14.50 -17.11 -3.46
C ASP A 466 14.11 -15.68 -3.03
N GLY A 467 14.42 -14.68 -3.85
CA GLY A 467 14.13 -13.27 -3.60
C GLY A 467 13.15 -12.68 -4.60
N PHE A 468 13.16 -11.36 -4.67
CA PHE A 468 12.37 -10.58 -5.61
C PHE A 468 13.26 -9.54 -6.29
N VAL A 469 12.77 -9.01 -7.41
CA VAL A 469 13.38 -7.89 -8.13
C VAL A 469 12.32 -6.81 -8.32
N ALA A 470 12.73 -5.56 -8.17
CA ALA A 470 11.94 -4.39 -8.51
C ALA A 470 12.43 -3.86 -9.87
N GLU A 471 11.61 -4.03 -10.90
CA GLU A 471 11.90 -3.57 -12.26
C GLU A 471 11.14 -2.27 -12.52
N GLU A 472 11.85 -1.26 -13.02
CA GLU A 472 11.26 0.03 -13.36
C GLU A 472 10.38 -0.10 -14.61
N VAL A 473 9.06 0.02 -14.44
CA VAL A 473 8.10 0.08 -15.57
C VAL A 473 8.25 1.42 -16.28
N TYR A 474 8.27 2.50 -15.50
CA TYR A 474 8.59 3.85 -15.95
C TYR A 474 9.12 4.67 -14.79
N ARG A 475 9.76 5.78 -15.13
CA ARG A 475 10.17 6.82 -14.20
C ARG A 475 9.65 8.18 -14.69
N LEU A 476 9.18 8.98 -13.75
CA LEU A 476 8.83 10.38 -13.98
C LEU A 476 9.95 11.26 -13.40
N ASP A 477 10.48 12.13 -14.23
CA ASP A 477 11.47 13.10 -13.77
C ASP A 477 10.84 14.13 -12.83
N PRO A 478 11.64 14.79 -11.98
CA PRO A 478 11.14 15.76 -10.98
C PRO A 478 10.26 16.87 -11.58
N ASN A 479 10.53 17.29 -12.81
CA ASN A 479 9.71 18.29 -13.50
C ASN A 479 8.36 17.74 -13.98
N GLN A 480 8.26 16.43 -14.19
CA GLN A 480 7.03 15.76 -14.56
C GLN A 480 6.19 15.51 -13.31
N PHE A 481 6.74 14.82 -12.33
CA PHE A 481 6.09 14.59 -11.05
C PHE A 481 7.10 14.30 -9.93
N GLU A 482 6.93 14.98 -8.84
CA GLU A 482 7.49 14.69 -7.51
C GLU A 482 6.48 15.08 -6.45
N ASN A 483 6.41 14.39 -5.33
CA ASN A 483 5.49 14.70 -4.23
C ASN A 483 6.26 14.95 -2.95
N HIS A 484 5.92 16.04 -2.24
CA HIS A 484 6.61 16.45 -1.03
C HIS A 484 6.18 15.63 0.19
N HIS A 485 5.11 16.04 0.89
CA HIS A 485 4.61 15.34 2.07
C HIS A 485 3.11 15.06 2.03
N GLY A 486 2.42 15.50 0.99
CA GLY A 486 0.96 15.37 0.90
C GLY A 486 0.47 14.00 0.45
N GLY A 487 1.36 13.13 -0.01
CA GLY A 487 1.00 11.82 -0.52
C GLY A 487 0.27 11.88 -1.87
N VAL A 488 -0.13 10.72 -2.34
CA VAL A 488 -0.95 10.51 -3.53
C VAL A 488 -2.03 9.49 -3.24
N VAL A 489 -3.16 9.58 -3.94
CA VAL A 489 -4.25 8.60 -3.88
C VAL A 489 -4.45 7.95 -5.23
N LEU A 490 -4.79 6.68 -5.24
CA LEU A 490 -5.09 5.91 -6.45
C LEU A 490 -6.59 5.64 -6.55
N VAL A 491 -7.23 6.22 -7.56
CA VAL A 491 -8.66 6.02 -7.84
C VAL A 491 -8.82 5.40 -9.22
N GLY A 492 -9.31 4.18 -9.29
CA GLY A 492 -9.24 3.42 -10.54
C GLY A 492 -7.79 3.22 -10.98
N ASP A 493 -7.47 3.64 -12.20
CA ASP A 493 -6.11 3.58 -12.75
C ASP A 493 -5.38 4.93 -12.72
N TYR A 494 -5.90 5.91 -11.95
CA TYR A 494 -5.36 7.25 -11.92
C TYR A 494 -4.87 7.64 -10.52
N LEU A 495 -3.64 8.13 -10.48
CA LEU A 495 -3.05 8.74 -9.30
C LEU A 495 -3.39 10.23 -9.28
N TYR A 496 -3.78 10.72 -8.11
CA TYR A 496 -4.02 12.14 -7.85
C TYR A 496 -3.16 12.62 -6.70
N GLY A 497 -2.56 13.79 -6.84
CA GLY A 497 -1.74 14.37 -5.78
C GLY A 497 -1.24 15.76 -6.10
N GLY A 498 -0.51 16.36 -5.17
CA GLY A 498 0.14 17.64 -5.33
C GLY A 498 1.56 17.47 -5.88
N HIS A 499 1.84 18.02 -7.07
CA HIS A 499 3.18 18.04 -7.65
C HIS A 499 4.04 19.17 -7.11
N GLY A 500 5.32 18.89 -6.97
CA GLY A 500 6.39 19.85 -6.69
C GLY A 500 6.61 20.11 -5.21
N GLN A 501 7.87 20.24 -4.82
CA GLN A 501 8.24 20.64 -3.47
C GLN A 501 7.67 22.02 -3.14
N ASN A 502 6.91 22.13 -2.04
CA ASN A 502 6.25 23.36 -1.56
C ASN A 502 5.31 24.02 -2.59
N ARG A 503 4.82 23.27 -3.58
CA ARG A 503 3.91 23.80 -4.60
C ARG A 503 2.52 23.19 -4.55
N GLY A 504 2.39 21.88 -4.32
CA GLY A 504 1.10 21.20 -4.23
C GLY A 504 0.23 21.35 -5.47
N GLN A 505 0.84 21.49 -6.66
CA GLN A 505 0.14 21.66 -7.92
C GLN A 505 -0.67 20.39 -8.22
N PRO A 506 -2.01 20.46 -8.34
CA PRO A 506 -2.82 19.27 -8.58
C PRO A 506 -2.46 18.61 -9.91
N VAL A 507 -2.31 17.29 -9.88
CA VAL A 507 -1.98 16.47 -11.04
C VAL A 507 -2.77 15.17 -11.01
N CYS A 508 -3.13 14.69 -12.20
CA CYS A 508 -3.66 13.35 -12.46
C CYS A 508 -2.69 12.60 -13.37
N ILE A 509 -2.31 11.40 -12.97
CA ILE A 509 -1.36 10.55 -13.70
C ILE A 509 -2.02 9.20 -13.95
N HIS A 510 -2.00 8.73 -15.17
CA HIS A 510 -2.41 7.37 -15.50
C HIS A 510 -1.34 6.40 -14.97
N LEU A 511 -1.66 5.68 -13.89
CA LEU A 511 -0.70 4.82 -13.18
C LEU A 511 0.01 3.82 -14.12
N PRO A 512 -0.70 3.10 -15.03
CA PRO A 512 -0.07 2.11 -15.89
C PRO A 512 1.03 2.67 -16.81
N THR A 513 0.87 3.87 -17.34
CA THR A 513 1.77 4.43 -18.36
C THR A 513 2.66 5.56 -17.87
N GLY A 514 2.33 6.17 -16.73
CA GLY A 514 2.98 7.39 -16.25
C GLY A 514 2.58 8.65 -17.04
N GLU A 515 1.59 8.55 -17.93
CA GLU A 515 1.07 9.68 -18.68
C GLU A 515 0.36 10.67 -17.75
N ILE A 516 0.67 11.94 -17.89
CA ILE A 516 0.00 13.01 -17.15
C ILE A 516 -1.30 13.35 -17.89
N ALA A 517 -2.42 12.88 -17.36
CA ALA A 517 -3.75 13.17 -17.91
C ALA A 517 -4.06 14.67 -17.84
N TRP A 518 -3.75 15.29 -16.70
CA TRP A 518 -3.79 16.73 -16.55
C TRP A 518 -2.86 17.21 -15.41
N LYS A 519 -2.42 18.45 -15.51
CA LYS A 519 -1.64 19.17 -14.50
C LYS A 519 -2.20 20.60 -14.42
N ALA A 520 -2.84 20.92 -13.31
CA ALA A 520 -3.53 22.19 -13.14
C ALA A 520 -2.60 23.29 -12.65
N LYS A 521 -3.02 24.54 -12.83
CA LYS A 521 -2.41 25.64 -12.10
C LYS A 521 -2.69 25.45 -10.60
N GLN A 522 -1.69 25.70 -9.78
CA GLN A 522 -1.81 25.63 -8.32
C GLN A 522 -2.89 26.59 -7.82
N PRO A 523 -3.97 26.12 -7.15
CA PRO A 523 -5.03 26.99 -6.66
C PRO A 523 -4.63 27.74 -5.40
N PHE A 524 -3.80 27.13 -4.52
CA PHE A 524 -3.34 27.70 -3.27
C PHE A 524 -1.85 27.39 -3.02
N PRO A 525 -1.11 28.25 -2.31
CA PRO A 525 0.32 28.06 -2.07
C PRO A 525 0.63 26.91 -1.10
N GLY A 526 1.80 26.32 -1.26
CA GLY A 526 2.34 25.27 -0.40
C GLY A 526 2.06 23.86 -0.92
N SER A 527 2.63 22.86 -0.25
CA SER A 527 2.33 21.46 -0.52
C SER A 527 0.89 21.13 -0.13
N ALA A 528 0.33 20.04 -0.67
CA ALA A 528 -1.05 19.67 -0.38
C ALA A 528 -1.17 18.19 -0.05
N ALA A 529 -1.79 17.89 1.09
CA ALA A 529 -2.27 16.55 1.42
C ALA A 529 -3.55 16.26 0.65
N VAL A 530 -3.78 15.00 0.26
CA VAL A 530 -4.93 14.58 -0.54
C VAL A 530 -5.67 13.42 0.11
N LEU A 531 -7.01 13.50 0.08
CA LEU A 531 -7.94 12.45 0.50
C LEU A 531 -9.01 12.29 -0.60
N TYR A 532 -9.35 11.05 -0.94
CA TYR A 532 -10.49 10.76 -1.82
C TYR A 532 -11.73 10.41 -1.01
N VAL A 533 -12.87 10.97 -1.40
CA VAL A 533 -14.19 10.61 -0.87
C VAL A 533 -15.31 10.98 -1.86
N ASP A 534 -16.30 10.09 -2.04
CA ASP A 534 -17.54 10.30 -2.81
C ASP A 534 -17.34 10.96 -4.18
N GLY A 535 -16.39 10.45 -4.97
CA GLY A 535 -16.09 10.98 -6.30
C GLY A 535 -15.34 12.32 -6.31
N SER A 536 -14.83 12.74 -5.17
CA SER A 536 -14.11 14.00 -5.00
C SER A 536 -12.77 13.80 -4.29
N LEU A 537 -11.86 14.73 -4.51
CA LEU A 537 -10.58 14.84 -3.83
C LEU A 537 -10.63 16.06 -2.90
N ILE A 538 -10.26 15.89 -1.66
CA ILE A 538 -10.04 16.98 -0.72
C ILE A 538 -8.55 17.25 -0.65
N PHE A 539 -8.11 18.39 -1.19
CA PHE A 539 -6.73 18.88 -1.07
C PHE A 539 -6.63 19.82 0.12
N ARG A 540 -5.73 19.54 1.05
CA ARG A 540 -5.40 20.38 2.20
C ARG A 540 -4.03 21.00 2.02
N TYR A 541 -3.97 22.32 1.83
CA TYR A 541 -2.73 23.06 1.56
C TYR A 541 -2.05 23.54 2.85
N ASP A 542 -0.73 23.73 2.78
CA ASP A 542 0.12 24.12 3.93
C ASP A 542 -0.36 25.36 4.67
N ARG A 543 -0.94 26.33 3.96
CA ARG A 543 -1.46 27.57 4.56
C ARG A 543 -2.89 27.46 5.08
N GLY A 544 -3.39 26.25 5.09
CA GLY A 544 -4.69 25.94 5.67
C GLY A 544 -5.85 25.94 4.68
N ASP A 545 -5.66 26.35 3.44
CA ASP A 545 -6.71 26.32 2.42
C ASP A 545 -7.13 24.87 2.12
N VAL A 546 -8.43 24.68 1.81
CA VAL A 546 -9.00 23.38 1.43
C VAL A 546 -9.70 23.52 0.09
N ALA A 547 -9.39 22.63 -0.84
CA ALA A 547 -10.02 22.56 -2.15
C ALA A 547 -10.76 21.22 -2.33
N LEU A 548 -12.00 21.28 -2.80
CA LEU A 548 -12.77 20.14 -3.26
C LEU A 548 -12.64 20.05 -4.79
N VAL A 549 -12.03 18.97 -5.27
CA VAL A 549 -11.76 18.75 -6.69
C VAL A 549 -12.50 17.51 -7.15
N GLU A 550 -13.05 17.47 -8.34
CA GLU A 550 -13.65 16.28 -8.92
C GLU A 550 -12.57 15.22 -9.20
N ALA A 551 -12.79 13.97 -8.78
CA ALA A 551 -11.87 12.87 -9.05
C ALA A 551 -12.13 12.33 -10.48
N THR A 552 -11.63 13.04 -11.48
CA THR A 552 -11.82 12.69 -12.90
C THR A 552 -10.49 12.83 -13.67
N PRO A 553 -10.17 11.92 -14.61
CA PRO A 553 -8.97 12.03 -15.43
C PRO A 553 -9.12 12.96 -16.65
N GLN A 554 -10.34 13.41 -16.98
CA GLN A 554 -10.59 14.22 -18.19
C GLN A 554 -9.99 15.60 -18.08
N GLU A 555 -10.20 16.29 -16.95
CA GLU A 555 -9.68 17.63 -16.71
C GLU A 555 -9.70 17.98 -15.22
N PHE A 556 -8.97 19.00 -14.83
CA PHE A 556 -9.05 19.54 -13.47
C PHE A 556 -10.34 20.35 -13.29
N ARG A 557 -11.18 19.94 -12.33
CA ARG A 557 -12.41 20.66 -11.97
C ARG A 557 -12.43 20.99 -10.49
N LEU A 558 -12.15 22.25 -10.16
CA LEU A 558 -12.34 22.77 -8.81
C LEU A 558 -13.84 22.96 -8.56
N LYS A 559 -14.41 22.21 -7.63
CA LYS A 559 -15.83 22.26 -7.27
C LYS A 559 -16.12 23.33 -6.23
N ALA A 560 -15.25 23.48 -5.24
CA ALA A 560 -15.34 24.45 -4.16
C ALA A 560 -14.00 24.61 -3.45
N SER A 561 -13.88 25.68 -2.68
CA SER A 561 -12.75 25.86 -1.77
C SER A 561 -13.18 26.75 -0.60
N PHE A 562 -12.50 26.59 0.54
CA PHE A 562 -12.68 27.47 1.68
C PHE A 562 -11.40 27.55 2.51
N LYS A 563 -11.33 28.57 3.37
CA LYS A 563 -10.26 28.71 4.34
C LYS A 563 -10.84 28.41 5.73
N PRO A 564 -10.55 27.25 6.31
CA PRO A 564 -11.02 26.92 7.65
C PRO A 564 -10.41 27.84 8.71
N ILE A 565 -10.95 27.76 9.93
CA ILE A 565 -10.36 28.42 11.09
C ILE A 565 -8.91 27.94 11.21
N VAL A 566 -8.00 28.91 11.24
CA VAL A 566 -6.56 28.67 11.20
C VAL A 566 -5.95 28.89 12.59
N SER A 567 -4.89 28.19 12.85
CA SER A 567 -3.91 28.41 13.90
C SER A 567 -2.60 28.89 13.27
N ASP A 568 -1.63 29.26 14.08
CA ASP A 568 -0.30 29.62 13.60
C ASP A 568 0.44 28.39 13.02
N GLY A 569 1.34 28.67 12.08
CA GLY A 569 2.20 27.66 11.46
C GLY A 569 1.55 26.93 10.28
N PRO A 570 2.20 25.89 9.74
CA PRO A 570 1.71 25.14 8.60
C PRO A 570 0.64 24.11 8.95
N ALA A 571 -0.25 23.83 7.99
CA ALA A 571 -1.34 22.87 8.09
C ALA A 571 -0.95 21.53 7.42
N TRP A 572 0.04 20.83 7.95
CA TRP A 572 0.58 19.59 7.35
C TRP A 572 -0.18 18.31 7.74
N ALA A 573 -1.08 18.37 8.72
CA ALA A 573 -1.91 17.22 9.07
C ALA A 573 -2.85 16.87 7.92
N HIS A 574 -2.92 15.59 7.59
CA HIS A 574 -3.79 15.08 6.54
C HIS A 574 -5.27 15.20 6.95
N PRO A 575 -6.18 15.56 6.01
CA PRO A 575 -7.61 15.60 6.27
C PRO A 575 -8.16 14.20 6.50
N VAL A 576 -9.20 14.11 7.33
CA VAL A 576 -9.93 12.86 7.59
C VAL A 576 -11.42 13.12 7.39
N VAL A 577 -12.13 12.19 6.75
CA VAL A 577 -13.59 12.15 6.69
C VAL A 577 -14.06 10.90 7.43
N HIS A 578 -14.97 11.09 8.38
CA HIS A 578 -15.59 10.04 9.16
C HIS A 578 -16.98 10.45 9.59
N ASP A 579 -17.98 9.56 9.43
CA ASP A 579 -19.40 9.80 9.67
C ASP A 579 -19.92 11.09 9.00
N ARG A 580 -19.52 11.29 7.73
CA ARG A 580 -19.83 12.48 6.92
C ARG A 580 -19.44 13.81 7.56
N MET A 581 -18.38 13.78 8.38
CA MET A 581 -17.75 14.95 8.97
C MET A 581 -16.32 15.06 8.46
N LEU A 582 -15.87 16.28 8.18
CA LEU A 582 -14.48 16.58 7.82
C LEU A 582 -13.72 17.08 9.04
N TYR A 583 -12.68 16.35 9.40
CA TYR A 583 -11.77 16.70 10.50
C TYR A 583 -10.50 17.30 9.95
N LEU A 584 -10.19 18.51 10.39
CA LEU A 584 -9.01 19.26 9.98
C LEU A 584 -8.23 19.70 11.22
N ARG A 585 -6.94 19.34 11.26
CA ARG A 585 -6.03 19.84 12.28
C ARG A 585 -5.12 20.93 11.70
N HIS A 586 -4.93 22.01 12.45
CA HIS A 586 -3.99 23.08 12.14
C HIS A 586 -3.30 23.52 13.43
N GLY A 587 -2.01 23.16 13.60
CA GLY A 587 -1.25 23.44 14.81
C GLY A 587 -1.96 22.90 16.06
N THR A 588 -2.37 23.78 16.96
CA THR A 588 -3.04 23.44 18.23
C THR A 588 -4.55 23.22 18.10
N VAL A 589 -5.14 23.54 16.95
CA VAL A 589 -6.60 23.49 16.73
C VAL A 589 -7.00 22.27 15.92
N LEU A 590 -8.00 21.55 16.38
CA LEU A 590 -8.75 20.54 15.63
C LEU A 590 -10.17 21.06 15.40
N ALA A 591 -10.63 21.02 14.17
CA ALA A 591 -11.95 21.49 13.76
C ALA A 591 -12.72 20.39 13.03
N CYS A 592 -14.02 20.33 13.24
CA CYS A 592 -14.95 19.40 12.62
C CYS A 592 -16.00 20.14 11.82
N TYR A 593 -16.16 19.78 10.55
CA TYR A 593 -17.08 20.40 9.61
C TYR A 593 -18.13 19.39 9.13
N ASP A 594 -19.36 19.84 8.96
CA ASP A 594 -20.49 19.03 8.48
C ASP A 594 -20.45 18.85 6.96
N LEU A 595 -20.32 17.63 6.48
CA LEU A 595 -20.39 17.29 5.07
C LEU A 595 -21.74 16.64 4.68
N ARG A 596 -22.71 16.63 5.56
CA ARG A 596 -24.07 16.15 5.23
C ARG A 596 -24.75 17.17 4.33
N PRO A 597 -25.55 16.72 3.32
CA PRO A 597 -26.32 17.59 2.41
C PRO A 597 -27.30 18.51 3.11
#